data_b4529829794501d3c0522568483f6b7f
#
_entry.id   b4529829794501d3c0522568483f6b7f
#
_cell.length_a   1.000
_cell.length_b   1.000
_cell.length_c   1.000
_cell.angle_alpha   90.00
_cell.angle_beta   90.00
_cell.angle_gamma   90.00
#
_symmetry.space_group_name_H-M   'P 1'
#
loop_
_entity.id
_entity.type
_entity.pdbx_description
1 polymer ?
#
loop_
_entity_poly.entity_id
_entity_poly.type
_entity_poly.pdbx_seq_one_letter_code
_entity_poly.pdbx_strand_id
1 'polypeptide(L)'
;MHIGVMGGTFDPIHLGHLRAAEEIYWAFELDKIIFVPAARPPHKEEEFEASAQHRYEMVSLATVYTPYFSVSPIELSRPGRSYSVETLREFRKLYGDESTIYLIMGVDAFLDIATWKEARELLSLAQVIVTARPGWRLDQVECSMTPEQWHILGNPRFKYMKVSEITRETVAAHREPRVVLLVEVVSLDISSSEIRQLVKEGRSIRHLVTDTVAAYIGKNRLYQSGRKGS
;
A
#
# COMPACT_ATOMS: atom_id res chain seq x y z
N MET A 1 20.30 -2.78 3.11
CA MET A 1 19.23 -2.94 2.11
C MET A 1 18.16 -1.88 2.29
N HIS A 2 17.59 -1.40 1.20
CA HIS A 2 16.46 -0.46 1.17
C HIS A 2 15.22 -1.21 0.68
N ILE A 3 14.24 -1.42 1.54
CA ILE A 3 13.09 -2.28 1.28
C ILE A 3 11.82 -1.47 1.38
N GLY A 4 11.04 -1.41 0.29
CA GLY A 4 9.69 -0.90 0.30
C GLY A 4 8.71 -1.99 0.77
N VAL A 5 7.80 -1.64 1.67
CA VAL A 5 6.70 -2.50 2.11
C VAL A 5 5.40 -1.79 1.75
N MET A 6 4.64 -2.34 0.85
CA MET A 6 3.35 -1.80 0.44
C MET A 6 2.23 -2.73 0.93
N GLY A 7 1.64 -2.35 2.06
CA GLY A 7 0.48 -3.04 2.62
C GLY A 7 -0.81 -2.56 1.95
N GLY A 8 -1.78 -3.45 1.82
CA GLY A 8 -3.06 -3.08 1.26
C GLY A 8 -4.06 -4.22 1.24
N THR A 9 -5.33 -3.87 1.07
CA THR A 9 -6.39 -4.86 0.85
C THR A 9 -6.25 -5.55 -0.51
N PHE A 10 -5.95 -4.77 -1.57
CA PHE A 10 -5.80 -5.22 -2.96
C PHE A 10 -7.00 -6.06 -3.46
N ASP A 11 -8.18 -5.47 -3.43
CA ASP A 11 -9.45 -6.14 -3.76
C ASP A 11 -10.16 -5.51 -5.00
N PRO A 12 -9.57 -5.64 -6.23
CA PRO A 12 -8.28 -6.22 -6.58
C PRO A 12 -7.11 -5.23 -6.57
N ILE A 13 -5.88 -5.73 -6.73
CA ILE A 13 -4.73 -4.94 -7.14
C ILE A 13 -4.95 -4.39 -8.55
N HIS A 14 -4.43 -3.19 -8.82
CA HIS A 14 -4.61 -2.50 -10.10
C HIS A 14 -3.36 -1.72 -10.53
N LEU A 15 -3.36 -1.23 -11.78
CA LEU A 15 -2.21 -0.51 -12.35
C LEU A 15 -1.82 0.73 -11.54
N GLY A 16 -2.75 1.40 -10.87
CA GLY A 16 -2.45 2.52 -9.98
C GLY A 16 -1.54 2.13 -8.82
N HIS A 17 -1.75 0.96 -8.21
CA HIS A 17 -0.86 0.45 -7.16
C HIS A 17 0.54 0.14 -7.69
N LEU A 18 0.61 -0.56 -8.84
CA LEU A 18 1.87 -0.95 -9.45
C LEU A 18 2.69 0.28 -9.88
N ARG A 19 2.03 1.26 -10.48
CA ARG A 19 2.70 2.49 -10.94
C ARG A 19 3.26 3.30 -9.77
N ALA A 20 2.48 3.49 -8.71
CA ALA A 20 2.95 4.18 -7.51
C ALA A 20 4.14 3.46 -6.87
N ALA A 21 4.08 2.12 -6.78
CA ALA A 21 5.18 1.31 -6.27
C ALA A 21 6.45 1.48 -7.11
N GLU A 22 6.31 1.44 -8.44
CA GLU A 22 7.45 1.55 -9.35
C GLU A 22 8.13 2.92 -9.28
N GLU A 23 7.36 4.00 -9.17
CA GLU A 23 7.93 5.34 -8.99
C GLU A 23 8.72 5.48 -7.70
N ILE A 24 8.18 4.94 -6.60
CA ILE A 24 8.88 4.93 -5.31
C ILE A 24 10.13 4.05 -5.37
N TYR A 25 10.06 2.89 -6.05
CA TYR A 25 11.22 2.03 -6.24
C TYR A 25 12.41 2.78 -6.86
N TRP A 26 12.18 3.48 -7.97
CA TRP A 26 13.22 4.22 -8.68
C TRP A 26 13.66 5.48 -7.92
N ALA A 27 12.73 6.25 -7.38
CA ALA A 27 13.05 7.50 -6.70
C ALA A 27 13.87 7.30 -5.42
N PHE A 28 13.59 6.25 -4.67
CA PHE A 28 14.27 5.94 -3.40
C PHE A 28 15.39 4.90 -3.56
N GLU A 29 15.69 4.49 -4.80
CA GLU A 29 16.70 3.46 -5.09
C GLU A 29 16.54 2.23 -4.19
N LEU A 30 15.32 1.71 -4.13
CA LEU A 30 15.03 0.55 -3.30
C LEU A 30 15.67 -0.71 -3.92
N ASP A 31 16.08 -1.65 -3.08
CA ASP A 31 16.52 -2.97 -3.55
C ASP A 31 15.34 -3.82 -4.02
N LYS A 32 14.17 -3.63 -3.39
CA LYS A 32 12.92 -4.30 -3.74
C LYS A 32 11.71 -3.64 -3.08
N ILE A 33 10.52 -3.97 -3.62
CA ILE A 33 9.24 -3.70 -2.98
C ILE A 33 8.54 -5.01 -2.67
N ILE A 34 8.04 -5.14 -1.44
CA ILE A 34 7.27 -6.27 -0.95
C ILE A 34 5.83 -5.83 -0.79
N PHE A 35 4.94 -6.39 -1.62
CA PHE A 35 3.51 -6.25 -1.45
C PHE A 35 3.01 -7.18 -0.34
N VAL A 36 2.18 -6.67 0.56
CA VAL A 36 1.63 -7.42 1.69
C VAL A 36 0.11 -7.33 1.65
N PRO A 37 -0.57 -8.30 1.04
CA PRO A 37 -2.03 -8.37 1.07
C PRO A 37 -2.52 -8.62 2.48
N ALA A 38 -3.38 -7.71 2.98
CA ALA A 38 -3.96 -7.84 4.31
C ALA A 38 -4.89 -9.05 4.38
N ALA A 39 -4.68 -9.95 5.35
CA ALA A 39 -5.55 -11.10 5.53
C ALA A 39 -6.90 -10.70 6.14
N ARG A 40 -6.87 -9.98 7.27
CA ARG A 40 -8.04 -9.52 8.03
C ARG A 40 -7.80 -8.10 8.56
N PRO A 41 -7.96 -7.06 7.72
CA PRO A 41 -7.76 -5.67 8.14
C PRO A 41 -8.67 -5.30 9.32
N PRO A 42 -8.15 -4.67 10.38
CA PRO A 42 -8.91 -4.40 11.60
C PRO A 42 -9.99 -3.32 11.45
N HIS A 43 -9.83 -2.43 10.48
CA HIS A 43 -10.72 -1.28 10.25
C HIS A 43 -11.83 -1.55 9.24
N LYS A 44 -11.87 -2.73 8.63
CA LYS A 44 -12.90 -3.14 7.69
C LYS A 44 -13.66 -4.31 8.27
N GLU A 45 -14.82 -4.05 8.87
CA GLU A 45 -15.75 -5.07 9.32
C GLU A 45 -16.56 -5.67 8.16
N GLU A 46 -16.55 -5.01 7.01
CA GLU A 46 -17.23 -5.45 5.79
C GLU A 46 -16.53 -6.67 5.19
N GLU A 47 -17.33 -7.63 4.76
CA GLU A 47 -16.85 -8.80 4.02
C GLU A 47 -16.20 -8.30 2.71
N PHE A 48 -14.95 -8.69 2.50
CA PHE A 48 -14.27 -8.47 1.23
C PHE A 48 -14.96 -9.30 0.15
N GLU A 49 -15.10 -8.73 -1.05
CA GLU A 49 -15.73 -9.46 -2.15
C GLU A 49 -14.84 -10.61 -2.64
N ALA A 50 -13.51 -10.50 -2.47
CA ALA A 50 -12.59 -11.59 -2.70
C ALA A 50 -11.89 -12.05 -1.40
N SER A 51 -11.76 -13.37 -1.21
CA SER A 51 -11.03 -13.93 -0.06
C SER A 51 -9.58 -13.46 -0.01
N ALA A 52 -8.95 -13.50 1.16
CA ALA A 52 -7.53 -13.16 1.33
C ALA A 52 -6.62 -13.97 0.38
N GLN A 53 -6.95 -15.25 0.12
CA GLN A 53 -6.22 -16.09 -0.81
C GLN A 53 -6.36 -15.57 -2.25
N HIS A 54 -7.55 -15.25 -2.72
CA HIS A 54 -7.74 -14.68 -4.05
C HIS A 54 -7.01 -13.35 -4.22
N ARG A 55 -7.00 -12.49 -3.19
CA ARG A 55 -6.28 -11.21 -3.23
C ARG A 55 -4.77 -11.40 -3.30
N TYR A 56 -4.24 -12.36 -2.53
CA TYR A 56 -2.82 -12.75 -2.60
C TYR A 56 -2.43 -13.25 -3.98
N GLU A 57 -3.23 -14.15 -4.58
CA GLU A 57 -3.00 -14.68 -5.93
C GLU A 57 -3.01 -13.57 -6.98
N MET A 58 -3.96 -12.64 -6.90
CA MET A 58 -4.02 -11.51 -7.83
C MET A 58 -2.78 -10.61 -7.70
N VAL A 59 -2.29 -10.35 -6.49
CA VAL A 59 -1.06 -9.57 -6.29
C VAL A 59 0.15 -10.33 -6.84
N SER A 60 0.24 -11.64 -6.62
CA SER A 60 1.32 -12.48 -7.16
C SER A 60 1.33 -12.45 -8.69
N LEU A 61 0.17 -12.57 -9.33
CA LEU A 61 0.02 -12.49 -10.78
C LEU A 61 0.34 -11.10 -11.34
N ALA A 62 0.04 -10.04 -10.60
CA ALA A 62 0.30 -8.67 -11.01
C ALA A 62 1.79 -8.31 -11.00
N THR A 63 2.57 -8.96 -10.14
CA THR A 63 3.97 -8.61 -9.87
C THR A 63 4.99 -9.54 -10.54
N VAL A 64 4.55 -10.69 -11.08
CA VAL A 64 5.42 -11.78 -11.55
C VAL A 64 6.46 -11.37 -12.60
N TYR A 65 6.17 -10.37 -13.42
CA TYR A 65 7.08 -9.90 -14.48
C TYR A 65 7.98 -8.73 -14.05
N THR A 66 7.91 -8.29 -12.80
CA THR A 66 8.70 -7.18 -12.26
C THR A 66 9.71 -7.75 -11.25
N PRO A 67 10.99 -7.89 -11.61
CA PRO A 67 11.96 -8.65 -10.80
C PRO A 67 12.26 -8.05 -9.42
N TYR A 68 12.00 -6.75 -9.24
CA TYR A 68 12.16 -6.05 -7.97
C TYR A 68 10.86 -5.97 -7.15
N PHE A 69 9.76 -6.56 -7.63
CA PHE A 69 8.54 -6.73 -6.85
C PHE A 69 8.46 -8.16 -6.31
N SER A 70 7.99 -8.28 -5.10
CA SER A 70 7.71 -9.56 -4.45
C SER A 70 6.44 -9.47 -3.63
N VAL A 71 5.86 -10.63 -3.30
CA VAL A 71 4.64 -10.69 -2.48
C VAL A 71 4.94 -11.52 -1.25
N SER A 72 4.51 -11.04 -0.09
CA SER A 72 4.69 -11.76 1.16
C SER A 72 3.35 -12.28 1.68
N PRO A 73 3.22 -13.58 2.01
CA PRO A 73 2.04 -14.14 2.66
C PRO A 73 2.04 -13.94 4.18
N ILE A 74 2.90 -13.11 4.72
CA ILE A 74 3.18 -12.98 6.16
C ILE A 74 1.91 -12.75 7.00
N GLU A 75 0.96 -11.96 6.49
CA GLU A 75 -0.30 -11.71 7.17
C GLU A 75 -1.33 -12.84 6.97
N LEU A 76 -1.27 -13.55 5.84
CA LEU A 76 -2.11 -14.72 5.59
C LEU A 76 -1.72 -15.90 6.49
N SER A 77 -0.43 -16.02 6.79
CA SER A 77 0.12 -17.10 7.62
C SER A 77 -0.06 -16.86 9.12
N ARG A 78 -0.39 -15.63 9.52
CA ARG A 78 -0.57 -15.24 10.92
C ARG A 78 -2.05 -15.32 11.32
N PRO A 79 -2.38 -15.96 12.46
CA PRO A 79 -3.76 -15.97 12.97
C PRO A 79 -4.16 -14.57 13.47
N GLY A 80 -5.45 -14.24 13.37
CA GLY A 80 -6.01 -13.00 13.88
C GLY A 80 -6.05 -11.85 12.89
N ARG A 81 -6.09 -10.62 13.39
CA ARG A 81 -6.18 -9.40 12.58
C ARG A 81 -4.81 -9.00 12.02
N SER A 82 -4.83 -8.39 10.86
CA SER A 82 -3.64 -7.89 10.16
C SER A 82 -3.25 -6.51 10.70
N TYR A 83 -2.23 -6.45 11.55
CA TYR A 83 -1.69 -5.18 12.06
C TYR A 83 -0.35 -4.88 11.43
N SER A 84 -0.22 -3.71 10.81
CA SER A 84 1.00 -3.28 10.12
C SER A 84 2.23 -3.23 11.03
N VAL A 85 2.06 -2.86 12.30
CA VAL A 85 3.16 -2.85 13.28
C VAL A 85 3.75 -4.25 13.49
N GLU A 86 2.92 -5.28 13.55
CA GLU A 86 3.37 -6.66 13.70
C GLU A 86 4.11 -7.13 12.44
N THR A 87 3.61 -6.78 11.28
CA THR A 87 4.25 -7.07 9.99
C THR A 87 5.62 -6.40 9.88
N LEU A 88 5.74 -5.13 10.30
CA LEU A 88 7.03 -4.44 10.33
C LEU A 88 8.02 -5.03 11.35
N ARG A 89 7.55 -5.47 12.54
CA ARG A 89 8.39 -6.17 13.52
C ARG A 89 8.98 -7.47 12.93
N GLU A 90 8.18 -8.22 12.19
CA GLU A 90 8.64 -9.44 11.52
C GLU A 90 9.66 -9.13 10.42
N PHE A 91 9.43 -8.09 9.62
CA PHE A 91 10.41 -7.66 8.62
C PHE A 91 11.69 -7.12 9.25
N ARG A 92 11.64 -6.43 10.40
CA ARG A 92 12.82 -6.04 11.14
C ARG A 92 13.65 -7.26 11.61
N LYS A 93 12.99 -8.30 12.11
CA LYS A 93 13.66 -9.56 12.47
C LYS A 93 14.29 -10.24 11.26
N LEU A 94 13.63 -10.21 10.11
CA LEU A 94 14.08 -10.89 8.89
C LEU A 94 15.26 -10.18 8.22
N TYR A 95 15.22 -8.84 8.16
CA TYR A 95 16.20 -8.04 7.40
C TYR A 95 17.24 -7.34 8.27
N GLY A 96 17.08 -7.36 9.60
CA GLY A 96 18.01 -6.76 10.56
C GLY A 96 17.91 -5.22 10.62
N ASP A 97 18.59 -4.67 11.63
CA ASP A 97 18.54 -3.23 11.92
C ASP A 97 19.30 -2.37 10.91
N GLU A 98 20.30 -2.94 10.21
CA GLU A 98 21.04 -2.27 9.15
C GLU A 98 20.23 -2.00 7.86
N SER A 99 19.06 -2.63 7.75
CA SER A 99 18.17 -2.41 6.63
C SER A 99 17.27 -1.20 6.86
N THR A 100 17.05 -0.38 5.83
CA THR A 100 16.03 0.68 5.87
C THR A 100 14.73 0.13 5.32
N ILE A 101 13.68 0.11 6.14
CA ILE A 101 12.33 -0.27 5.72
C ILE A 101 11.52 0.99 5.47
N TYR A 102 10.90 1.07 4.30
CA TYR A 102 9.96 2.12 3.91
C TYR A 102 8.55 1.54 3.87
N LEU A 103 7.66 2.04 4.72
CA LEU A 103 6.25 1.71 4.67
C LEU A 103 5.56 2.65 3.67
N ILE A 104 5.08 2.09 2.57
CA ILE A 104 4.44 2.83 1.47
C ILE A 104 2.92 2.71 1.60
N MET A 105 2.23 3.84 1.65
CA MET A 105 0.76 3.89 1.75
C MET A 105 0.18 5.10 1.03
N GLY A 106 -1.10 5.03 0.67
CA GLY A 106 -1.83 6.19 0.14
C GLY A 106 -2.25 7.18 1.23
N VAL A 107 -2.58 8.41 0.83
CA VAL A 107 -3.05 9.47 1.74
C VAL A 107 -4.24 9.01 2.58
N ASP A 108 -5.23 8.34 1.98
CA ASP A 108 -6.43 7.90 2.69
C ASP A 108 -6.09 6.99 3.89
N ALA A 109 -5.17 6.04 3.68
CA ALA A 109 -4.70 5.15 4.75
C ALA A 109 -3.88 5.90 5.80
N PHE A 110 -3.13 6.93 5.39
CA PHE A 110 -2.33 7.73 6.31
C PHE A 110 -3.20 8.62 7.21
N LEU A 111 -4.30 9.17 6.71
CA LEU A 111 -5.21 9.98 7.52
C LEU A 111 -5.82 9.18 8.69
N ASP A 112 -5.95 7.88 8.54
CA ASP A 112 -6.45 6.96 9.58
C ASP A 112 -5.34 6.38 10.46
N ILE A 113 -4.05 6.65 10.18
CA ILE A 113 -2.91 5.97 10.82
C ILE A 113 -2.89 6.12 12.34
N ALA A 114 -3.38 7.25 12.89
CA ALA A 114 -3.45 7.48 14.33
C ALA A 114 -4.39 6.49 15.05
N THR A 115 -5.31 5.86 14.32
CA THR A 115 -6.23 4.82 14.84
C THR A 115 -5.61 3.42 14.80
N TRP A 116 -4.45 3.27 14.15
CA TRP A 116 -3.82 1.98 13.98
C TRP A 116 -3.16 1.50 15.28
N LYS A 117 -3.11 0.19 15.46
CA LYS A 117 -2.44 -0.43 16.59
C LYS A 117 -1.00 0.06 16.69
N GLU A 118 -0.65 0.63 17.84
CA GLU A 118 0.73 1.08 18.14
C GLU A 118 1.32 1.99 17.04
N ALA A 119 0.52 2.94 16.55
CA ALA A 119 0.88 3.83 15.44
C ALA A 119 2.21 4.58 15.65
N ARG A 120 2.53 4.98 16.90
CA ARG A 120 3.79 5.62 17.23
C ARG A 120 5.00 4.69 17.02
N GLU A 121 4.85 3.42 17.36
CA GLU A 121 5.92 2.43 17.15
C GLU A 121 6.12 2.13 15.67
N LEU A 122 5.03 2.09 14.89
CA LEU A 122 5.08 1.92 13.45
C LEU A 122 6.02 2.95 12.80
N LEU A 123 5.93 4.24 13.20
CA LEU A 123 6.82 5.31 12.74
C LEU A 123 8.26 5.19 13.23
N SER A 124 8.54 4.34 14.21
CA SER A 124 9.92 4.05 14.65
C SER A 124 10.52 2.82 13.94
N LEU A 125 9.67 1.88 13.48
CA LEU A 125 10.08 0.68 12.79
C LEU A 125 10.37 0.89 11.31
N ALA A 126 9.71 1.86 10.68
CA ALA A 126 9.86 2.14 9.26
C ALA A 126 9.79 3.64 8.97
N GLN A 127 10.44 4.06 7.90
CA GLN A 127 10.21 5.36 7.32
C GLN A 127 8.91 5.34 6.51
N VAL A 128 8.00 6.28 6.78
CA VAL A 128 6.69 6.28 6.11
C VAL A 128 6.77 7.14 4.86
N ILE A 129 6.38 6.55 3.73
CA ILE A 129 6.16 7.23 2.45
C ILE A 129 4.66 7.24 2.19
N VAL A 130 4.09 8.44 2.14
CA VAL A 130 2.69 8.66 1.79
C VAL A 130 2.63 9.09 0.34
N THR A 131 2.02 8.28 -0.51
CA THR A 131 1.83 8.60 -1.92
C THR A 131 0.54 9.35 -2.11
N ALA A 132 0.62 10.50 -2.79
CA ALA A 132 -0.54 11.30 -3.14
C ALA A 132 -0.79 11.30 -4.64
N ARG A 133 -2.07 11.31 -5.02
CA ARG A 133 -2.50 11.49 -6.39
C ARG A 133 -2.37 12.96 -6.79
N PRO A 134 -2.14 13.28 -8.09
CA PRO A 134 -2.20 14.65 -8.57
C PRO A 134 -3.51 15.32 -8.17
N GLY A 135 -3.42 16.56 -7.66
CA GLY A 135 -4.57 17.31 -7.17
C GLY A 135 -4.80 17.23 -5.65
N TRP A 136 -4.17 16.31 -4.94
CA TRP A 136 -4.09 16.37 -3.49
C TRP A 136 -3.08 17.45 -3.08
N ARG A 137 -3.53 18.38 -2.28
CA ARG A 137 -2.63 19.33 -1.65
C ARG A 137 -2.02 18.68 -0.42
N LEU A 138 -0.79 18.26 -0.53
CA LEU A 138 -0.07 17.55 0.54
C LEU A 138 0.15 18.43 1.77
N ASP A 139 0.21 19.75 1.59
CA ASP A 139 0.14 20.72 2.69
C ASP A 139 -1.15 20.61 3.51
N GLN A 140 -2.25 20.13 2.88
CA GLN A 140 -3.52 19.90 3.58
C GLN A 140 -3.52 18.61 4.41
N VAL A 141 -2.67 17.63 4.11
CA VAL A 141 -2.57 16.38 4.90
C VAL A 141 -2.16 16.71 6.33
N GLU A 142 -1.15 17.56 6.48
CA GLU A 142 -0.69 18.05 7.78
C GLU A 142 -1.80 18.80 8.52
N CYS A 143 -2.50 19.69 7.83
CA CYS A 143 -3.61 20.46 8.39
C CYS A 143 -4.87 19.64 8.70
N SER A 144 -5.00 18.45 8.09
CA SER A 144 -6.14 17.54 8.33
C SER A 144 -6.01 16.74 9.62
N MET A 145 -4.83 16.73 10.25
CA MET A 145 -4.59 16.00 11.48
C MET A 145 -4.91 16.85 12.70
N THR A 146 -5.65 16.26 13.63
CA THR A 146 -5.94 16.92 14.91
C THR A 146 -4.72 16.96 15.84
N PRO A 147 -4.64 17.89 16.83
CA PRO A 147 -3.57 17.89 17.81
C PRO A 147 -3.42 16.57 18.58
N GLU A 148 -4.52 15.86 18.80
CA GLU A 148 -4.52 14.54 19.45
C GLU A 148 -3.85 13.49 18.56
N GLN A 149 -4.17 13.45 17.27
CA GLN A 149 -3.51 12.55 16.31
C GLN A 149 -2.01 12.82 16.22
N TRP A 150 -1.61 14.10 16.20
CA TRP A 150 -0.20 14.49 16.26
C TRP A 150 0.50 13.92 17.50
N HIS A 151 -0.13 14.06 18.66
CA HIS A 151 0.42 13.54 19.90
C HIS A 151 0.54 12.00 19.90
N ILE A 152 -0.49 11.30 19.43
CA ILE A 152 -0.49 9.83 19.27
C ILE A 152 0.69 9.38 18.42
N LEU A 153 0.95 10.05 17.31
CA LEU A 153 2.06 9.71 16.39
C LEU A 153 3.43 10.17 16.92
N GLY A 154 3.47 10.91 18.04
CA GLY A 154 4.71 11.42 18.62
C GLY A 154 5.29 12.63 17.89
N ASN A 155 4.41 13.48 17.34
CA ASN A 155 4.72 14.72 16.63
C ASN A 155 5.73 14.49 15.47
N PRO A 156 5.37 13.72 14.44
CA PRO A 156 6.25 13.47 13.30
C PRO A 156 6.51 14.78 12.55
N ARG A 157 7.65 14.86 11.87
CA ARG A 157 7.93 15.93 10.91
C ARG A 157 7.49 15.48 9.52
N PHE A 158 6.85 16.38 8.78
CA PHE A 158 6.46 16.12 7.41
C PHE A 158 7.45 16.74 6.45
N LYS A 159 7.69 16.05 5.36
CA LYS A 159 8.46 16.57 4.24
C LYS A 159 7.76 16.26 2.94
N TYR A 160 7.49 17.30 2.20
CA TYR A 160 6.87 17.24 0.89
C TYR A 160 7.93 17.12 -0.22
N MET A 161 7.71 16.21 -1.18
CA MET A 161 8.57 16.04 -2.34
C MET A 161 7.76 15.61 -3.56
N LYS A 162 8.15 16.10 -4.74
CA LYS A 162 7.73 15.47 -5.99
C LYS A 162 8.67 14.34 -6.32
N VAL A 163 8.15 13.24 -6.84
CA VAL A 163 8.98 12.09 -7.20
C VAL A 163 10.14 12.47 -8.15
N SER A 164 9.91 13.43 -9.04
CA SER A 164 10.92 13.93 -9.97
C SER A 164 12.05 14.76 -9.33
N GLU A 165 11.88 15.18 -8.08
CA GLU A 165 12.83 16.01 -7.32
C GLU A 165 13.66 15.19 -6.31
N ILE A 166 13.37 13.89 -6.20
CA ILE A 166 14.04 13.01 -5.25
C ILE A 166 15.41 12.62 -5.81
N THR A 167 16.46 12.87 -5.02
CA THR A 167 17.84 12.49 -5.29
C THR A 167 18.40 11.65 -4.15
N ARG A 168 19.55 10.99 -4.38
CA ARG A 168 20.26 10.24 -3.33
C ARG A 168 20.53 11.09 -2.08
N GLU A 169 20.88 12.35 -2.29
CA GLU A 169 21.18 13.29 -1.20
C GLU A 169 19.93 13.60 -0.41
N THR A 170 18.78 13.82 -1.10
CA THR A 170 17.51 14.06 -0.42
C THR A 170 17.04 12.83 0.35
N VAL A 171 17.18 11.62 -0.17
CA VAL A 171 16.86 10.37 0.53
C VAL A 171 17.77 10.20 1.75
N ALA A 172 19.08 10.42 1.62
CA ALA A 172 20.04 10.30 2.72
C ALA A 172 19.77 11.32 3.84
N ALA A 173 19.43 12.57 3.47
CA ALA A 173 19.13 13.63 4.42
C ALA A 173 17.85 13.40 5.24
N HIS A 174 16.99 12.45 4.84
CA HIS A 174 15.68 12.24 5.47
C HIS A 174 15.54 10.88 6.16
N ARG A 175 16.66 10.19 6.41
CA ARG A 175 16.69 8.92 7.18
C ARG A 175 16.52 9.13 8.69
N GLU A 176 15.97 10.26 9.11
CA GLU A 176 15.70 10.53 10.52
C GLU A 176 14.43 9.80 10.98
N PRO A 177 14.43 9.29 12.22
CA PRO A 177 13.22 8.69 12.80
C PRO A 177 12.07 9.70 12.85
N ARG A 178 10.85 9.24 12.59
CA ARG A 178 9.62 10.03 12.64
C ARG A 178 9.53 11.15 11.59
N VAL A 179 10.19 11.00 10.47
CA VAL A 179 9.91 11.82 9.29
C VAL A 179 8.93 11.08 8.40
N VAL A 180 7.82 11.72 8.07
CA VAL A 180 6.83 11.24 7.10
C VAL A 180 7.08 11.95 5.78
N LEU A 181 7.34 11.19 4.75
CA LEU A 181 7.61 11.70 3.42
C LEU A 181 6.31 11.72 2.62
N LEU A 182 5.83 12.91 2.29
CA LEU A 182 4.67 13.09 1.43
C LEU A 182 5.16 13.21 -0.01
N VAL A 183 4.90 12.20 -0.83
CA VAL A 183 5.46 12.09 -2.18
C VAL A 183 4.34 12.16 -3.23
N GLU A 184 4.41 13.20 -4.07
CA GLU A 184 3.55 13.29 -5.25
C GLU A 184 4.09 12.35 -6.33
N VAL A 185 3.30 11.32 -6.64
CA VAL A 185 3.60 10.32 -7.69
C VAL A 185 2.68 10.52 -8.88
N VAL A 186 3.13 10.09 -10.06
CA VAL A 186 2.23 9.99 -11.22
C VAL A 186 1.19 8.92 -10.88
N SER A 187 -0.04 9.36 -10.66
CA SER A 187 -1.12 8.48 -10.26
C SER A 187 -2.06 8.24 -11.43
N LEU A 188 -2.47 6.99 -11.58
CA LEU A 188 -3.60 6.63 -12.41
C LEU A 188 -4.86 6.74 -11.55
N ASP A 189 -5.87 7.43 -12.04
CA ASP A 189 -7.16 7.54 -11.35
C ASP A 189 -7.95 6.24 -11.52
N ILE A 190 -7.56 5.24 -10.75
CA ILE A 190 -8.12 3.88 -10.75
C ILE A 190 -8.40 3.49 -9.30
N SER A 191 -9.60 2.97 -9.03
CA SER A 191 -9.95 2.44 -7.73
C SER A 191 -10.42 0.98 -7.80
N SER A 192 -10.11 0.20 -6.77
CA SER A 192 -10.59 -1.19 -6.65
C SER A 192 -12.14 -1.25 -6.64
N SER A 193 -12.80 -0.29 -6.04
CA SER A 193 -14.27 -0.22 -6.00
C SER A 193 -14.87 -0.02 -7.39
N GLU A 194 -14.28 0.86 -8.19
CA GLU A 194 -14.68 1.05 -9.59
C GLU A 194 -14.50 -0.22 -10.43
N ILE A 195 -13.36 -0.91 -10.27
CA ILE A 195 -13.09 -2.17 -10.97
C ILE A 195 -14.15 -3.20 -10.61
N ARG A 196 -14.48 -3.37 -9.33
CA ARG A 196 -15.53 -4.31 -8.91
C ARG A 196 -16.89 -3.95 -9.49
N GLN A 197 -17.22 -2.66 -9.55
CA GLN A 197 -18.46 -2.20 -10.16
C GLN A 197 -18.53 -2.51 -11.67
N LEU A 198 -17.44 -2.25 -12.40
CA LEU A 198 -17.35 -2.60 -13.82
C LEU A 198 -17.56 -4.10 -14.07
N VAL A 199 -16.97 -4.95 -13.23
CA VAL A 199 -17.16 -6.42 -13.33
C VAL A 199 -18.63 -6.79 -13.08
N LYS A 200 -19.28 -6.21 -12.06
CA LYS A 200 -20.72 -6.42 -11.79
C LYS A 200 -21.61 -6.03 -12.97
N GLU A 201 -21.22 -4.99 -13.69
CA GLU A 201 -21.93 -4.50 -14.87
C GLU A 201 -21.58 -5.27 -16.16
N GLY A 202 -20.68 -6.25 -16.10
CA GLY A 202 -20.20 -6.99 -17.28
C GLY A 202 -19.33 -6.15 -18.22
N ARG A 203 -18.77 -5.03 -17.74
CA ARG A 203 -17.89 -4.13 -18.49
C ARG A 203 -16.44 -4.57 -18.41
N SER A 204 -15.65 -4.16 -19.41
CA SER A 204 -14.22 -4.49 -19.47
C SER A 204 -13.43 -3.76 -18.37
N ILE A 205 -12.51 -4.50 -17.74
CA ILE A 205 -11.51 -3.98 -16.78
C ILE A 205 -10.11 -3.98 -17.38
N ARG A 206 -9.99 -4.19 -18.71
CA ARG A 206 -8.71 -4.09 -19.41
C ARG A 206 -8.12 -2.69 -19.21
N HIS A 207 -6.78 -2.63 -19.09
CA HIS A 207 -6.03 -1.40 -18.85
C HIS A 207 -6.26 -0.74 -17.48
N LEU A 208 -7.05 -1.35 -16.60
CA LEU A 208 -7.16 -0.97 -15.19
C LEU A 208 -6.36 -1.93 -14.30
N VAL A 209 -6.30 -3.18 -14.68
CA VAL A 209 -5.49 -4.24 -14.05
C VAL A 209 -4.56 -4.88 -15.10
N THR A 210 -3.60 -5.70 -14.66
CA THR A 210 -2.81 -6.51 -15.61
C THR A 210 -3.69 -7.56 -16.30
N ASP A 211 -3.29 -8.01 -17.49
CA ASP A 211 -4.02 -9.06 -18.23
C ASP A 211 -4.13 -10.35 -17.42
N THR A 212 -3.09 -10.69 -16.65
CA THR A 212 -3.07 -11.86 -15.76
C THR A 212 -4.14 -11.75 -14.65
N VAL A 213 -4.29 -10.57 -14.04
CA VAL A 213 -5.32 -10.30 -13.02
C VAL A 213 -6.72 -10.32 -13.65
N ALA A 214 -6.89 -9.70 -14.82
CA ALA A 214 -8.19 -9.72 -15.53
C ALA A 214 -8.63 -11.15 -15.86
N ALA A 215 -7.70 -11.96 -16.38
CA ALA A 215 -7.96 -13.39 -16.67
C ALA A 215 -8.30 -14.17 -15.40
N TYR A 216 -7.60 -13.92 -14.29
CA TYR A 216 -7.85 -14.56 -12.99
C TYR A 216 -9.25 -14.23 -12.45
N ILE A 217 -9.65 -12.95 -12.47
CA ILE A 217 -10.98 -12.48 -12.06
C ILE A 217 -12.07 -13.18 -12.88
N GLY A 218 -11.90 -13.24 -14.21
CA GLY A 218 -12.86 -13.90 -15.10
C GLY A 218 -12.97 -15.41 -14.85
N LYS A 219 -11.82 -16.10 -14.73
CA LYS A 219 -11.76 -17.56 -14.47
C LYS A 219 -12.43 -17.96 -13.16
N ASN A 220 -12.20 -17.18 -12.10
CA ASN A 220 -12.73 -17.45 -10.75
C ASN A 220 -14.09 -16.79 -10.49
N ARG A 221 -14.65 -16.10 -11.48
CA ARG A 221 -15.95 -15.40 -11.37
C ARG A 221 -16.02 -14.43 -10.19
N LEU A 222 -14.89 -13.78 -9.86
CA LEU A 222 -14.83 -12.82 -8.78
C LEU A 222 -15.61 -11.55 -9.16
N TYR A 223 -16.23 -10.92 -8.16
CA TYR A 223 -16.96 -9.65 -8.29
C TYR A 223 -18.18 -9.70 -9.22
N GLN A 224 -18.61 -10.86 -9.66
CA GLN A 224 -19.82 -10.96 -10.50
C GLN A 224 -21.07 -10.88 -9.62
N SER A 225 -22.05 -10.12 -10.04
CA SER A 225 -23.39 -10.18 -9.43
C SER A 225 -23.90 -11.60 -9.58
N GLY A 226 -24.25 -12.25 -8.47
CA GLY A 226 -24.90 -13.55 -8.55
C GLY A 226 -26.07 -13.48 -9.53
N ARG A 227 -26.04 -14.19 -10.62
CA ARG A 227 -27.25 -14.47 -11.38
C ARG A 227 -28.20 -15.16 -10.39
N LYS A 228 -29.18 -14.42 -9.86
CA LYS A 228 -30.39 -15.06 -9.33
C LYS A 228 -30.87 -15.93 -10.46
N GLY A 229 -30.81 -17.24 -10.27
CA GLY A 229 -31.28 -18.21 -11.23
C GLY A 229 -32.70 -17.84 -11.67
N SER A 230 -32.87 -17.67 -12.96
CA SER A 230 -34.18 -17.72 -13.62
C SER A 230 -34.67 -19.14 -13.65
#